data_4fad9c119f7997dc318f0758a0161c27
#
_entry.id   4fad9c119f7997dc318f0758a0161c27
#
_cell.length_a   1.000
_cell.length_b   1.000
_cell.length_c   1.000
_cell.angle_alpha   90.00
_cell.angle_beta   90.00
_cell.angle_gamma   90.00
#
_symmetry.space_group_name_H-M   'P 1'
#
loop_
_entity.id
_entity.type
_entity.pdbx_description
1 polymer ?
#
loop_
_entity_poly.entity_id
_entity_poly.type
_entity_poly.pdbx_seq_one_letter_code
_entity_poly.pdbx_strand_id
1 'polypeptide(L)'
;MVETLRNPDGSWSFSYDVFDKYVEFMAENGIDRNIECFTMVPWEMKFRYFDKASGEYRFLEAPSYSSEYRELWTATLKSLKRHLQEKGWFDKSIIFMDERGLDQMLDAVSVLQEATPDFKMGLAGEYHRELVDMLYNYTLGNRCFFTAAELERRRQKGLVTLMSVSYTHLR
;
A
#
# COMPACT_ATOMS: atom_id res chain seq x y z
N MET A 1 -7.37 -5.95 -7.69
CA MET A 1 -6.68 -7.08 -8.32
C MET A 1 -6.54 -8.28 -7.37
N VAL A 2 -6.28 -8.05 -6.08
CA VAL A 2 -6.42 -9.11 -5.07
C VAL A 2 -7.90 -9.23 -4.71
N GLU A 3 -8.47 -10.43 -4.83
CA GLU A 3 -9.85 -10.65 -4.45
C GLU A 3 -9.92 -11.02 -2.96
N THR A 4 -10.70 -10.26 -2.23
CA THR A 4 -10.91 -10.45 -0.79
C THR A 4 -12.18 -11.26 -0.56
N LEU A 5 -12.08 -12.31 0.25
CA LEU A 5 -13.13 -13.27 0.50
C LEU A 5 -13.40 -13.38 2.00
N ARG A 6 -14.67 -13.34 2.43
CA ARG A 6 -15.09 -13.62 3.81
C ARG A 6 -15.59 -15.05 3.88
N ASN A 7 -14.96 -15.86 4.70
CA ASN A 7 -15.34 -17.26 4.91
C ASN A 7 -16.54 -17.38 5.87
N PRO A 8 -17.31 -18.49 5.86
CA PRO A 8 -18.45 -18.66 6.75
C PRO A 8 -18.12 -18.60 8.24
N ASP A 9 -16.88 -18.92 8.64
CA ASP A 9 -16.37 -18.80 10.01
C ASP A 9 -15.96 -17.38 10.39
N GLY A 10 -16.14 -16.42 9.47
CA GLY A 10 -15.76 -15.03 9.67
C GLY A 10 -14.29 -14.71 9.38
N SER A 11 -13.45 -15.65 9.00
CA SER A 11 -12.06 -15.40 8.62
C SER A 11 -11.95 -14.78 7.21
N TRP A 12 -10.80 -14.16 6.94
CA TRP A 12 -10.47 -13.61 5.62
C TRP A 12 -9.59 -14.56 4.82
N SER A 13 -9.87 -14.70 3.53
CA SER A 13 -9.02 -15.36 2.55
C SER A 13 -8.88 -14.50 1.29
N PHE A 14 -7.86 -14.79 0.46
CA PHE A 14 -7.51 -13.93 -0.66
C PHE A 14 -7.18 -14.78 -1.89
N SER A 15 -7.64 -14.35 -3.08
CA SER A 15 -7.19 -14.89 -4.36
C SER A 15 -6.27 -13.88 -5.06
N TYR A 16 -5.17 -14.37 -5.57
CA TYR A 16 -4.14 -13.62 -6.26
C TYR A 16 -4.12 -13.87 -7.77
N ASP A 17 -5.04 -14.65 -8.32
CA ASP A 17 -5.02 -15.08 -9.74
C ASP A 17 -4.94 -13.92 -10.73
N VAL A 18 -5.71 -12.84 -10.48
CA VAL A 18 -5.68 -11.65 -11.34
C VAL A 18 -4.44 -10.81 -11.08
N PHE A 19 -4.00 -10.73 -9.82
CA PHE A 19 -2.80 -10.02 -9.42
C PHE A 19 -1.56 -10.64 -10.09
N ASP A 20 -1.41 -11.95 -10.02
CA ASP A 20 -0.29 -12.69 -10.58
C ASP A 20 -0.19 -12.50 -12.09
N LYS A 21 -1.29 -12.72 -12.80
CA LYS A 21 -1.35 -12.52 -14.25
C LYS A 21 -0.96 -11.09 -14.66
N TYR A 22 -1.37 -10.10 -13.86
CA TYR A 22 -1.01 -8.71 -14.13
C TYR A 22 0.48 -8.46 -13.91
N VAL A 23 1.04 -8.94 -12.79
CA VAL A 23 2.48 -8.77 -12.50
C VAL A 23 3.34 -9.49 -13.54
N GLU A 24 2.97 -10.71 -13.93
CA GLU A 24 3.65 -11.49 -14.96
C GLU A 24 3.59 -10.77 -16.32
N PHE A 25 2.41 -10.30 -16.72
CA PHE A 25 2.25 -9.52 -17.93
C PHE A 25 3.10 -8.24 -17.94
N MET A 26 3.16 -7.51 -16.84
CA MET A 26 3.99 -6.30 -16.75
C MET A 26 5.47 -6.64 -16.86
N ALA A 27 5.91 -7.72 -16.22
CA ALA A 27 7.30 -8.19 -16.28
C ALA A 27 7.71 -8.62 -17.70
N GLU A 28 6.85 -9.33 -18.41
CA GLU A 28 7.07 -9.71 -19.84
C GLU A 28 7.21 -8.49 -20.75
N ASN A 29 6.65 -7.35 -20.37
CA ASN A 29 6.75 -6.08 -21.10
C ASN A 29 7.87 -5.15 -20.55
N GLY A 30 8.78 -5.67 -19.72
CA GLY A 30 9.93 -4.92 -19.19
C GLY A 30 9.63 -4.00 -18.02
N ILE A 31 8.46 -4.13 -17.38
CA ILE A 31 8.06 -3.38 -16.19
C ILE A 31 8.11 -4.34 -14.99
N ASP A 32 9.31 -4.57 -14.46
CA ASP A 32 9.56 -5.60 -13.46
C ASP A 32 10.33 -5.12 -12.21
N ARG A 33 10.69 -3.82 -12.18
CA ARG A 33 11.56 -3.28 -11.13
C ARG A 33 10.87 -3.19 -9.77
N ASN A 34 9.64 -2.68 -9.75
CA ASN A 34 8.86 -2.51 -8.54
C ASN A 34 7.42 -3.00 -8.75
N ILE A 35 6.82 -3.53 -7.70
CA ILE A 35 5.40 -3.86 -7.62
C ILE A 35 4.79 -2.93 -6.57
N GLU A 36 4.06 -1.91 -7.02
CA GLU A 36 3.40 -0.95 -6.15
C GLU A 36 1.95 -1.36 -5.91
N CYS A 37 1.68 -1.79 -4.69
CA CYS A 37 0.37 -2.28 -4.26
C CYS A 37 -0.44 -1.14 -3.63
N PHE A 38 -1.31 -0.49 -4.41
CA PHE A 38 -2.27 0.52 -3.94
C PHE A 38 -3.52 -0.17 -3.42
N THR A 39 -4.19 0.30 -2.42
CA THR A 39 -3.89 1.24 -1.33
C THR A 39 -4.58 0.74 -0.05
N MET A 40 -3.97 0.91 1.12
CA MET A 40 -4.62 0.61 2.40
C MET A 40 -5.70 1.63 2.76
N VAL A 41 -5.62 2.84 2.25
CA VAL A 41 -6.51 3.96 2.58
C VAL A 41 -7.26 4.44 1.33
N PRO A 42 -8.32 3.78 0.88
CA PRO A 42 -9.16 4.25 -0.22
C PRO A 42 -9.96 5.50 0.19
N TRP A 43 -10.47 6.26 -0.81
CA TRP A 43 -11.18 7.53 -0.56
C TRP A 43 -12.38 7.39 0.35
N GLU A 44 -13.15 6.33 0.19
CA GLU A 44 -14.40 6.14 0.95
C GLU A 44 -14.23 5.21 2.17
N MET A 45 -13.04 4.64 2.41
CA MET A 45 -12.79 3.64 3.45
C MET A 45 -13.77 2.47 3.40
N LYS A 46 -14.13 2.07 2.16
CA LYS A 46 -15.00 0.93 1.84
C LYS A 46 -14.21 -0.14 1.11
N PHE A 47 -14.28 -1.34 1.63
CA PHE A 47 -13.53 -2.49 1.14
C PHE A 47 -14.49 -3.54 0.60
N ARG A 48 -14.42 -3.78 -0.71
CA ARG A 48 -15.23 -4.81 -1.37
C ARG A 48 -14.69 -6.19 -1.04
N TYR A 49 -15.59 -7.11 -0.73
CA TYR A 49 -15.28 -8.51 -0.53
C TYR A 49 -16.39 -9.41 -1.07
N PHE A 50 -16.06 -10.66 -1.36
CA PHE A 50 -17.03 -11.69 -1.68
C PHE A 50 -17.37 -12.47 -0.42
N ASP A 51 -18.63 -12.47 -0.03
CA ASP A 51 -19.14 -13.23 1.12
C ASP A 51 -19.51 -14.64 0.68
N LYS A 52 -18.67 -15.61 1.05
CA LYS A 52 -18.89 -17.01 0.69
C LYS A 52 -20.15 -17.62 1.30
N ALA A 53 -20.65 -17.08 2.41
CA ALA A 53 -21.85 -17.58 3.06
C ALA A 53 -23.12 -17.19 2.29
N SER A 54 -23.17 -15.99 1.73
CA SER A 54 -24.31 -15.52 0.93
C SER A 54 -24.12 -15.70 -0.58
N GLY A 55 -22.88 -15.91 -1.05
CA GLY A 55 -22.56 -15.98 -2.48
C GLY A 55 -22.62 -14.61 -3.18
N GLU A 56 -22.50 -13.51 -2.43
CA GLU A 56 -22.66 -12.15 -2.95
C GLU A 56 -21.45 -11.25 -2.63
N TYR A 57 -21.25 -10.22 -3.47
CA TYR A 57 -20.30 -9.14 -3.14
C TYR A 57 -20.93 -8.17 -2.14
N ARG A 58 -20.15 -7.82 -1.13
CA ARG A 58 -20.50 -6.86 -0.09
C ARG A 58 -19.39 -5.82 0.10
N PHE A 59 -19.69 -4.80 0.91
CA PHE A 59 -18.74 -3.78 1.32
C PHE A 59 -18.61 -3.75 2.83
N LEU A 60 -17.37 -3.73 3.32
CA LEU A 60 -17.03 -3.42 4.70
C LEU A 60 -16.70 -1.92 4.79
N GLU A 61 -17.46 -1.18 5.57
CA GLU A 61 -17.09 0.19 5.96
C GLU A 61 -16.17 0.09 7.17
N ALA A 62 -14.91 0.46 7.00
CA ALA A 62 -13.91 0.34 8.02
C ALA A 62 -13.02 1.60 8.04
N PRO A 63 -13.43 2.63 8.79
CA PRO A 63 -12.66 3.86 8.91
C PRO A 63 -11.31 3.60 9.60
N SER A 64 -10.34 4.49 9.38
CA SER A 64 -9.06 4.44 10.09
C SER A 64 -9.28 4.35 11.60
N TYR A 65 -8.38 3.64 12.28
CA TYR A 65 -8.43 3.33 13.72
C TYR A 65 -9.55 2.39 14.16
N SER A 66 -10.42 1.91 13.26
CA SER A 66 -11.40 0.90 13.64
C SER A 66 -10.77 -0.49 13.79
N SER A 67 -11.39 -1.33 14.63
CA SER A 67 -10.99 -2.74 14.78
C SER A 67 -11.14 -3.51 13.46
N GLU A 68 -12.19 -3.22 12.70
CA GLU A 68 -12.49 -3.81 11.40
C GLU A 68 -11.41 -3.50 10.36
N TYR A 69 -10.93 -2.27 10.33
CA TYR A 69 -9.81 -1.87 9.47
C TYR A 69 -8.54 -2.64 9.83
N ARG A 70 -8.21 -2.69 11.11
CA ARG A 70 -7.02 -3.39 11.62
C ARG A 70 -7.09 -4.89 11.38
N GLU A 71 -8.26 -5.52 11.60
CA GLU A 71 -8.47 -6.96 11.34
C GLU A 71 -8.25 -7.27 9.86
N LEU A 72 -8.95 -6.55 8.97
CA LEU A 72 -8.86 -6.76 7.52
C LEU A 72 -7.43 -6.58 7.02
N TRP A 73 -6.78 -5.47 7.36
CA TRP A 73 -5.44 -5.18 6.85
C TRP A 73 -4.36 -6.04 7.45
N THR A 74 -4.48 -6.44 8.72
CA THR A 74 -3.56 -7.43 9.31
C THR A 74 -3.63 -8.77 8.56
N ALA A 75 -4.83 -9.24 8.26
CA ALA A 75 -5.01 -10.48 7.50
C ALA A 75 -4.49 -10.33 6.05
N THR A 76 -4.81 -9.21 5.39
CA THR A 76 -4.37 -8.91 4.02
C THR A 76 -2.85 -8.86 3.92
N LEU A 77 -2.18 -8.09 4.77
CA LEU A 77 -0.73 -7.89 4.75
C LEU A 77 0.03 -9.21 5.00
N LYS A 78 -0.40 -10.00 5.99
CA LYS A 78 0.21 -11.31 6.27
C LYS A 78 0.04 -12.28 5.11
N SER A 79 -1.14 -12.32 4.50
CA SER A 79 -1.40 -13.17 3.34
C SER A 79 -0.61 -12.72 2.11
N LEU A 80 -0.63 -11.41 1.81
CA LEU A 80 0.10 -10.84 0.67
C LEU A 80 1.61 -11.05 0.82
N LYS A 81 2.18 -10.79 2.00
CA LYS A 81 3.60 -11.04 2.25
C LYS A 81 4.00 -12.47 1.93
N ARG A 82 3.25 -13.46 2.47
CA ARG A 82 3.52 -14.88 2.22
C ARG A 82 3.46 -15.17 0.71
N HIS A 83 2.42 -14.72 0.03
CA HIS A 83 2.24 -14.94 -1.40
C HIS A 83 3.40 -14.34 -2.22
N LEU A 84 3.79 -13.08 -1.92
CA LEU A 84 4.90 -12.42 -2.60
C LEU A 84 6.25 -13.11 -2.33
N GLN A 85 6.44 -13.68 -1.13
CA GLN A 85 7.64 -14.48 -0.82
C GLN A 85 7.66 -15.78 -1.61
N GLU A 86 6.54 -16.49 -1.71
CA GLU A 86 6.39 -17.72 -2.52
C GLU A 86 6.68 -17.47 -4.01
N LYS A 87 6.29 -16.30 -4.52
CA LYS A 87 6.57 -15.86 -5.91
C LYS A 87 7.98 -15.27 -6.11
N GLY A 88 8.75 -15.03 -5.06
CA GLY A 88 10.04 -14.33 -5.13
C GLY A 88 9.91 -12.84 -5.48
N TRP A 89 8.77 -12.23 -5.19
CA TRP A 89 8.47 -10.83 -5.52
C TRP A 89 8.51 -9.88 -4.32
N PHE A 90 8.67 -10.38 -3.11
CA PHE A 90 8.56 -9.59 -1.89
C PHE A 90 9.53 -8.40 -1.84
N ASP A 91 10.79 -8.62 -2.18
CA ASP A 91 11.84 -7.60 -2.09
C ASP A 91 11.62 -6.40 -3.02
N LYS A 92 10.87 -6.59 -4.10
CA LYS A 92 10.51 -5.53 -5.05
C LYS A 92 9.10 -4.98 -4.85
N SER A 93 8.38 -5.46 -3.83
CA SER A 93 7.01 -5.04 -3.54
C SER A 93 6.97 -3.92 -2.50
N ILE A 94 6.07 -2.96 -2.71
CA ILE A 94 5.87 -1.80 -1.85
C ILE A 94 4.36 -1.62 -1.66
N ILE A 95 3.90 -1.48 -0.42
CA ILE A 95 2.53 -1.00 -0.15
C ILE A 95 2.53 0.49 -0.40
N PHE A 96 1.76 0.95 -1.37
CA PHE A 96 1.80 2.34 -1.81
C PHE A 96 0.49 3.07 -1.47
N MET A 97 0.63 4.29 -0.96
CA MET A 97 -0.47 5.17 -0.60
C MET A 97 -0.56 6.33 -1.59
N ASP A 98 -1.78 6.76 -1.82
CA ASP A 98 -2.10 7.98 -2.54
C ASP A 98 -2.23 9.16 -1.57
N GLU A 99 -2.49 10.37 -2.04
CA GLU A 99 -2.62 11.62 -1.27
C GLU A 99 -3.58 11.48 -0.08
N ARG A 100 -3.05 11.18 1.11
CA ARG A 100 -3.83 10.98 2.34
C ARG A 100 -3.33 11.85 3.47
N GLY A 101 -4.27 12.23 4.35
CA GLY A 101 -3.96 12.99 5.55
C GLY A 101 -3.05 12.24 6.51
N LEU A 102 -2.28 13.00 7.30
CA LEU A 102 -1.28 12.45 8.23
C LEU A 102 -1.86 11.38 9.17
N ASP A 103 -3.03 11.62 9.77
CA ASP A 103 -3.63 10.70 10.74
C ASP A 103 -3.93 9.33 10.13
N GLN A 104 -4.49 9.31 8.91
CA GLN A 104 -4.76 8.08 8.18
C GLN A 104 -3.47 7.35 7.80
N MET A 105 -2.43 8.09 7.43
CA MET A 105 -1.12 7.53 7.13
C MET A 105 -0.46 6.93 8.36
N LEU A 106 -0.54 7.59 9.51
CA LEU A 106 0.02 7.08 10.78
C LEU A 106 -0.67 5.78 11.21
N ASP A 107 -1.99 5.69 11.07
CA ASP A 107 -2.72 4.44 11.35
C ASP A 107 -2.30 3.31 10.40
N ALA A 108 -2.24 3.58 9.09
CA ALA A 108 -1.81 2.58 8.11
C ALA A 108 -0.38 2.10 8.37
N VAL A 109 0.55 3.01 8.71
CA VAL A 109 1.93 2.68 9.11
C VAL A 109 1.93 1.80 10.36
N SER A 110 1.13 2.14 11.38
CA SER A 110 1.01 1.35 12.61
C SER A 110 0.55 -0.08 12.32
N VAL A 111 -0.51 -0.24 11.53
CA VAL A 111 -1.03 -1.56 11.14
C VAL A 111 0.01 -2.37 10.37
N LEU A 112 0.72 -1.73 9.43
CA LEU A 112 1.76 -2.41 8.65
C LEU A 112 2.92 -2.85 9.54
N GLN A 113 3.41 -1.98 10.43
CA GLN A 113 4.52 -2.28 11.33
C GLN A 113 4.19 -3.40 12.33
N GLU A 114 2.95 -3.46 12.82
CA GLU A 114 2.51 -4.53 13.70
C GLU A 114 2.31 -5.87 12.97
N ALA A 115 1.77 -5.84 11.75
CA ALA A 115 1.45 -7.05 11.00
C ALA A 115 2.66 -7.61 10.25
N THR A 116 3.46 -6.74 9.62
CA THR A 116 4.54 -7.10 8.68
C THR A 116 5.62 -6.01 8.67
N PRO A 117 6.47 -5.88 9.72
CA PRO A 117 7.40 -4.74 9.91
C PRO A 117 8.47 -4.62 8.83
N ASP A 118 8.73 -5.67 8.08
CA ASP A 118 9.68 -5.73 6.96
C ASP A 118 9.05 -5.38 5.60
N PHE A 119 7.74 -5.14 5.53
CA PHE A 119 7.11 -4.70 4.30
C PHE A 119 7.40 -3.21 4.05
N LYS A 120 7.85 -2.89 2.85
CA LYS A 120 8.10 -1.51 2.44
C LYS A 120 6.80 -0.75 2.25
N MET A 121 6.77 0.51 2.70
CA MET A 121 5.66 1.42 2.43
C MET A 121 6.12 2.65 1.67
N GLY A 122 5.28 3.13 0.75
CA GLY A 122 5.48 4.36 0.00
C GLY A 122 4.26 5.27 0.06
N LEU A 123 4.48 6.54 -0.27
CA LEU A 123 3.44 7.57 -0.41
C LEU A 123 3.74 8.44 -1.63
N ALA A 124 2.72 8.70 -2.44
CA ALA A 124 2.71 9.79 -3.40
C ALA A 124 1.75 10.87 -2.89
N GLY A 125 2.27 11.97 -2.35
CA GLY A 125 1.39 12.96 -1.75
C GLY A 125 2.12 14.15 -1.15
N GLU A 126 1.48 14.75 -0.16
CA GLU A 126 2.00 15.91 0.53
C GLU A 126 3.13 15.56 1.51
N TYR A 127 3.93 16.56 1.83
CA TYR A 127 5.00 16.42 2.82
C TYR A 127 4.44 16.37 4.24
N HIS A 128 4.81 15.32 4.98
CA HIS A 128 4.57 15.16 6.41
C HIS A 128 5.88 14.83 7.11
N ARG A 129 6.31 15.72 8.00
CA ARG A 129 7.59 15.59 8.71
C ARG A 129 7.73 14.25 9.46
N GLU A 130 6.64 13.79 10.02
CA GLU A 130 6.53 12.55 10.81
C GLU A 130 6.82 11.32 9.95
N LEU A 131 6.50 11.37 8.67
CA LEU A 131 6.63 10.24 7.74
C LEU A 131 7.99 10.19 7.02
N VAL A 132 8.80 11.25 7.10
CA VAL A 132 10.05 11.40 6.33
C VAL A 132 10.98 10.20 6.47
N ASP A 133 11.15 9.69 7.67
CA ASP A 133 12.07 8.60 7.99
C ASP A 133 11.39 7.22 8.07
N MET A 134 10.06 7.16 7.94
CA MET A 134 9.25 5.94 8.07
C MET A 134 8.97 5.27 6.72
N LEU A 135 8.85 6.07 5.65
CA LEU A 135 8.48 5.57 4.34
C LEU A 135 9.70 5.19 3.50
N TYR A 136 9.69 3.98 2.95
CA TYR A 136 10.73 3.53 2.03
C TYR A 136 10.77 4.40 0.76
N ASN A 137 9.62 4.58 0.09
CA ASN A 137 9.50 5.46 -1.07
C ASN A 137 8.60 6.66 -0.73
N TYR A 138 9.14 7.87 -0.89
CA TYR A 138 8.36 9.07 -0.68
C TYR A 138 8.42 9.94 -1.93
N THR A 139 7.30 10.02 -2.64
CA THR A 139 7.13 10.82 -3.85
C THR A 139 6.37 12.09 -3.50
N LEU A 140 7.03 13.25 -3.55
CA LEU A 140 6.43 14.55 -3.30
C LEU A 140 5.96 15.21 -4.59
N GLY A 141 4.88 15.97 -4.51
CA GLY A 141 4.47 16.92 -5.53
C GLY A 141 5.41 18.12 -5.63
N ASN A 142 5.29 18.89 -6.71
CA ASN A 142 6.16 20.03 -7.01
C ASN A 142 6.01 21.24 -6.06
N ARG A 143 5.13 21.19 -5.08
CA ARG A 143 4.88 22.27 -4.11
C ARG A 143 5.60 22.08 -2.77
N CYS A 144 6.15 20.90 -2.53
CA CYS A 144 6.77 20.52 -1.27
C CYS A 144 8.14 19.90 -1.53
N PHE A 145 9.11 20.22 -0.67
CA PHE A 145 10.47 19.74 -0.82
C PHE A 145 11.01 19.26 0.52
N PHE A 146 11.81 18.22 0.48
CA PHE A 146 12.64 17.85 1.62
C PHE A 146 13.76 18.87 1.81
N THR A 147 14.15 19.09 3.07
CA THR A 147 15.39 19.79 3.37
C THR A 147 16.61 18.98 2.94
N ALA A 148 17.75 19.63 2.71
CA ALA A 148 18.99 18.94 2.37
C ALA A 148 19.39 17.89 3.43
N ALA A 149 19.15 18.19 4.72
CA ALA A 149 19.44 17.28 5.81
C ALA A 149 18.52 16.03 5.79
N GLU A 150 17.25 16.17 5.44
CA GLU A 150 16.31 15.05 5.28
C GLU A 150 16.68 14.18 4.09
N LEU A 151 17.03 14.78 2.95
CA LEU A 151 17.48 14.06 1.77
C LEU A 151 18.72 13.22 2.08
N GLU A 152 19.71 13.80 2.78
CA GLU A 152 20.92 13.09 3.16
C GLU A 152 20.63 11.94 4.14
N ARG A 153 19.80 12.15 5.17
CA ARG A 153 19.36 11.08 6.08
C ARG A 153 18.67 9.95 5.34
N ARG A 154 17.74 10.27 4.44
CA ARG A 154 17.03 9.27 3.63
C ARG A 154 17.99 8.48 2.75
N ARG A 155 18.92 9.17 2.10
CA ARG A 155 19.98 8.53 1.30
C ARG A 155 20.83 7.56 2.11
N GLN A 156 21.25 7.96 3.30
CA GLN A 156 22.06 7.12 4.22
C GLN A 156 21.30 5.87 4.68
N LYS A 157 19.97 5.97 4.82
CA LYS A 157 19.09 4.84 5.17
C LYS A 157 18.68 3.99 3.95
N GLY A 158 19.12 4.32 2.74
CA GLY A 158 18.69 3.63 1.51
C GLY A 158 17.22 3.84 1.14
N LEU A 159 16.61 4.93 1.62
CA LEU A 159 15.23 5.28 1.33
C LEU A 159 15.14 6.03 0.00
N VAL A 160 14.09 5.72 -0.78
CA VAL A 160 13.85 6.30 -2.09
C VAL A 160 13.09 7.63 -1.95
N THR A 161 13.56 8.65 -2.65
CA THR A 161 12.89 9.95 -2.74
C THR A 161 12.66 10.30 -4.19
N LEU A 162 11.41 10.59 -4.54
CA LEU A 162 11.00 10.96 -5.89
C LEU A 162 10.25 12.29 -5.88
N MET A 163 10.20 12.92 -7.02
CA MET A 163 9.38 14.09 -7.27
C MET A 163 8.38 13.78 -8.38
N SER A 164 7.10 13.97 -8.09
CA SER A 164 6.05 13.90 -9.10
C SER A 164 5.90 15.27 -9.75
N VAL A 165 5.99 15.32 -11.09
CA VAL A 165 5.80 16.53 -11.88
C VAL A 165 4.58 16.31 -12.76
N SER A 166 3.46 16.95 -12.41
CA SER A 166 2.32 17.06 -13.33
C SER A 166 2.46 18.34 -14.14
N TYR A 167 2.61 18.21 -15.44
CA TYR A 167 2.53 19.34 -16.34
C TYR A 167 1.06 19.69 -16.61
N THR A 168 0.55 20.69 -15.95
CA THR A 168 -0.58 21.44 -16.49
C THR A 168 -0.02 22.35 -17.56
N HIS A 169 -0.42 22.17 -18.80
CA HIS A 169 -0.16 23.14 -19.84
C HIS A 169 -0.86 24.44 -19.43
N LEU A 170 -0.09 25.40 -18.91
CA LEU A 170 -0.51 26.79 -18.86
C LEU A 170 -0.51 27.27 -20.30
N ARG A 171 -1.71 27.47 -20.84
CA ARG A 171 -1.91 28.24 -22.07
C ARG A 171 -1.77 29.73 -21.77
#